data_55536004b5e353dc1efc42fa1c8971f4
#
_entry.id   55536004b5e353dc1efc42fa1c8971f4
#
_cell.length_a   1.000
_cell.length_b   1.000
_cell.length_c   1.000
_cell.angle_alpha   90.00
_cell.angle_beta   90.00
_cell.angle_gamma   90.00
#
_symmetry.space_group_name_H-M   'P 1'
#
loop_
_entity.id
_entity.type
_entity.pdbx_description
1 polymer ?
#
loop_
_entity_poly.entity_id
_entity_poly.type
_entity_poly.pdbx_seq_one_letter_code
_entity_poly.pdbx_strand_id
1 'polypeptide(L)'
;MVRPRPVRCGVECGRGEIPITRCDFPDRTGAIGAGGLWPIMLVTNVSNRRNQGDAWLAALGVGGLSIGLSLFSPWWLLGLPLAAGVFHWIRRPASRRLKATSSPFPDRWRTILQSDVAFYRALKPEQRSRFENLVKIFLDETPITGIRTDVDDRTRVLVAASAIIPVFGFDDWEYAGLGEVLIYPNAFGDDYRTDEGIPRNTLGMVGAGHLSGVMILSKPDLIGGFTNPEDKRNVGIHEFAHLVDKADGSIDGIPAGIPVASVQPWIQWVGNELKSVSKGRNHINDYAYTNEAEYFAVLSEYFFEAPDVLQKKNPQLYSILESMYRQDTRRFLSTPKRRRRVGRNSPCPCGSGKKFKRCCRRRTVTK
;
A
#
# COMPACT_ATOMS: atom_id res chain seq x y z
N MET A 1 0.82 24.29 -37.88
CA MET A 1 2.12 24.18 -37.20
C MET A 1 2.35 25.43 -36.38
N VAL A 2 2.07 25.41 -35.08
CA VAL A 2 2.36 26.50 -34.15
C VAL A 2 3.30 25.95 -33.09
N ARG A 3 4.52 26.47 -33.05
CA ARG A 3 5.53 26.10 -32.02
C ARG A 3 5.21 26.81 -30.71
N PRO A 4 5.25 26.15 -29.56
CA PRO A 4 5.13 26.84 -28.27
C PRO A 4 6.44 27.60 -27.93
N ARG A 5 6.29 28.81 -27.41
CA ARG A 5 7.38 29.68 -26.95
C ARG A 5 7.97 29.12 -25.61
N PRO A 6 9.28 29.22 -25.40
CA PRO A 6 9.89 28.85 -24.12
C PRO A 6 9.60 29.90 -23.04
N VAL A 7 9.20 29.43 -21.86
CA VAL A 7 9.09 30.24 -20.65
C VAL A 7 10.50 30.47 -20.10
N ARG A 8 10.93 31.73 -20.01
CA ARG A 8 12.17 32.13 -19.36
C ARG A 8 11.95 32.17 -17.85
N CYS A 9 12.67 31.33 -17.09
CA CYS A 9 12.90 31.50 -15.67
C CYS A 9 14.12 32.41 -15.48
N GLY A 10 13.89 33.61 -14.92
CA GLY A 10 14.98 34.48 -14.45
C GLY A 10 15.49 33.99 -13.11
N VAL A 11 16.75 33.58 -13.06
CA VAL A 11 17.48 33.26 -11.81
C VAL A 11 18.44 34.41 -11.55
N GLU A 12 18.15 35.24 -10.53
CA GLU A 12 19.15 36.10 -9.91
C GLU A 12 19.84 35.34 -8.78
N CYS A 13 21.15 35.21 -8.89
CA CYS A 13 22.00 34.50 -7.94
C CYS A 13 22.39 35.47 -6.80
N GLY A 14 21.70 35.35 -5.64
CA GLY A 14 22.09 36.02 -4.38
C GLY A 14 22.50 34.97 -3.35
N ARG A 15 23.63 35.22 -2.67
CA ARG A 15 24.19 34.33 -1.66
C ARG A 15 23.30 34.19 -0.43
N GLY A 16 23.12 32.97 0.03
CA GLY A 16 22.67 32.66 1.40
C GLY A 16 21.19 32.31 1.50
N GLU A 17 20.91 31.10 1.94
CA GLU A 17 19.62 30.55 2.37
C GLU A 17 18.61 30.29 1.24
N ILE A 18 18.38 29.00 0.96
CA ILE A 18 17.36 28.53 0.03
C ILE A 18 16.02 28.55 0.77
N PRO A 19 15.09 29.45 0.48
CA PRO A 19 13.72 29.32 0.95
C PRO A 19 13.04 28.23 0.11
N ILE A 20 12.55 27.18 0.78
CA ILE A 20 11.66 26.19 0.19
C ILE A 20 10.33 26.91 -0.12
N THR A 21 10.22 27.52 -1.27
CA THR A 21 8.95 27.99 -1.81
C THR A 21 8.14 26.78 -2.23
N ARG A 22 6.98 26.62 -1.60
CA ARG A 22 5.91 25.72 -2.02
C ARG A 22 5.61 25.99 -3.50
N CYS A 23 6.07 25.11 -4.37
CA CYS A 23 5.57 25.08 -5.74
C CYS A 23 4.18 24.45 -5.70
N ASP A 24 3.15 25.25 -5.89
CA ASP A 24 1.82 24.77 -6.23
C ASP A 24 1.93 24.15 -7.63
N PHE A 25 2.01 22.83 -7.68
CA PHE A 25 1.90 22.10 -8.93
C PHE A 25 0.44 22.12 -9.36
N PRO A 26 0.15 22.57 -10.59
CA PRO A 26 -1.17 22.38 -11.17
C PRO A 26 -1.42 20.87 -11.26
N ASP A 27 -2.60 20.48 -10.85
CA ASP A 27 -3.18 19.14 -10.91
C ASP A 27 -3.10 18.61 -12.36
N ARG A 28 -1.97 17.98 -12.70
CA ARG A 28 -1.83 17.16 -13.88
C ARG A 28 -2.02 15.72 -13.43
N THR A 29 -3.26 15.29 -13.33
CA THR A 29 -3.66 13.91 -13.52
C THR A 29 -3.27 13.49 -14.94
N GLY A 30 -1.98 13.35 -15.16
CA GLY A 30 -1.43 12.65 -16.30
C GLY A 30 -1.73 11.18 -16.09
N ALA A 31 -2.91 10.73 -16.55
CA ALA A 31 -3.18 9.34 -16.74
C ALA A 31 -1.97 8.73 -17.45
N ILE A 32 -1.30 7.78 -16.80
CA ILE A 32 -0.44 6.84 -17.47
C ILE A 32 -1.37 6.04 -18.36
N GLY A 33 -1.49 6.49 -19.60
CA GLY A 33 -2.35 5.91 -20.60
C GLY A 33 -1.73 4.65 -21.16
N ALA A 34 -1.88 3.55 -20.46
CA ALA A 34 -2.20 2.32 -21.14
C ALA A 34 -3.73 2.29 -21.17
N GLY A 35 -4.34 2.48 -22.34
CA GLY A 35 -5.77 2.36 -22.56
C GLY A 35 -6.24 0.93 -22.31
N GLY A 36 -6.14 0.48 -21.06
CA GLY A 36 -6.60 -0.82 -20.62
C GLY A 36 -8.06 -0.70 -20.16
N LEU A 37 -8.89 -1.63 -20.62
CA LEU A 37 -10.27 -1.90 -20.22
C LEU A 37 -10.43 -2.29 -18.73
N TRP A 38 -9.47 -1.93 -17.87
CA TRP A 38 -9.41 -2.41 -16.49
C TRP A 38 -10.11 -1.45 -15.52
N PRO A 39 -10.98 -1.95 -14.67
CA PRO A 39 -11.70 -1.13 -13.71
C PRO A 39 -10.78 -0.68 -12.57
N ILE A 40 -10.88 0.59 -12.19
CA ILE A 40 -10.31 1.19 -11.00
C ILE A 40 -10.75 0.40 -9.77
N MET A 41 -9.86 0.09 -8.82
CA MET A 41 -10.17 -0.71 -7.63
C MET A 41 -11.38 -0.16 -6.87
N LEU A 42 -11.44 1.15 -6.66
CA LEU A 42 -12.63 1.81 -6.10
C LEU A 42 -13.52 2.36 -7.22
N VAL A 43 -14.65 1.70 -7.48
CA VAL A 43 -15.57 2.12 -8.54
C VAL A 43 -16.28 3.40 -8.14
N THR A 44 -15.88 4.52 -8.72
CA THR A 44 -16.56 5.81 -8.61
C THR A 44 -17.72 5.89 -9.60
N ASN A 45 -18.65 6.84 -9.42
CA ASN A 45 -19.73 7.07 -10.39
C ASN A 45 -19.18 7.38 -11.79
N VAL A 46 -18.04 8.08 -11.89
CA VAL A 46 -17.39 8.43 -13.16
C VAL A 46 -16.81 7.18 -13.82
N SER A 47 -16.01 6.39 -13.08
CA SER A 47 -15.41 5.16 -13.61
C SER A 47 -16.46 4.10 -13.97
N ASN A 48 -17.55 4.02 -13.20
CA ASN A 48 -18.68 3.13 -13.51
C ASN A 48 -19.37 3.51 -14.82
N ARG A 49 -19.63 4.83 -15.03
CA ARG A 49 -20.23 5.33 -16.29
C ARG A 49 -19.31 5.07 -17.48
N ARG A 50 -18.01 5.31 -17.31
CA ARG A 50 -17.01 5.02 -18.36
C ARG A 50 -16.99 3.54 -18.70
N ASN A 51 -16.82 2.66 -17.72
CA ASN A 51 -16.86 1.21 -17.92
C ASN A 51 -18.19 0.74 -18.56
N GLN A 52 -19.32 1.37 -18.20
CA GLN A 52 -20.60 1.09 -18.84
C GLN A 52 -20.63 1.54 -20.30
N GLY A 53 -20.05 2.71 -20.61
CA GLY A 53 -19.89 3.19 -21.98
C GLY A 53 -19.03 2.28 -22.83
N ASP A 54 -17.87 1.88 -22.31
CA ASP A 54 -16.93 0.97 -22.99
C ASP A 54 -17.59 -0.40 -23.27
N ALA A 55 -18.34 -0.93 -22.29
CA ALA A 55 -19.11 -2.18 -22.47
C ALA A 55 -20.18 -2.06 -23.54
N TRP A 56 -20.91 -0.94 -23.61
CA TRP A 56 -21.89 -0.67 -24.67
C TRP A 56 -21.21 -0.55 -26.04
N LEU A 57 -20.11 0.19 -26.14
CA LEU A 57 -19.38 0.36 -27.40
C LEU A 57 -18.90 -1.00 -27.93
N ALA A 58 -18.30 -1.84 -27.08
CA ALA A 58 -17.88 -3.17 -27.48
C ALA A 58 -19.05 -4.06 -27.91
N ALA A 59 -20.15 -4.07 -27.15
CA ALA A 59 -21.34 -4.87 -27.45
C ALA A 59 -22.02 -4.40 -28.75
N LEU A 60 -22.14 -3.09 -28.96
CA LEU A 60 -22.71 -2.53 -30.20
C LEU A 60 -21.81 -2.81 -31.41
N GLY A 61 -20.47 -2.80 -31.24
CA GLY A 61 -19.53 -3.20 -32.30
C GLY A 61 -19.74 -4.65 -32.72
N VAL A 62 -19.79 -5.59 -31.77
CA VAL A 62 -20.02 -7.02 -32.06
C VAL A 62 -21.41 -7.24 -32.64
N GLY A 63 -22.44 -6.65 -32.04
CA GLY A 63 -23.83 -6.78 -32.48
C GLY A 63 -24.08 -6.18 -33.87
N GLY A 64 -23.55 -4.97 -34.13
CA GLY A 64 -23.67 -4.29 -35.40
C GLY A 64 -22.97 -5.05 -36.53
N LEU A 65 -21.77 -5.58 -36.28
CA LEU A 65 -21.07 -6.44 -37.22
C LEU A 65 -21.88 -7.72 -37.51
N SER A 66 -22.45 -8.33 -36.45
CA SER A 66 -23.27 -9.55 -36.63
C SER A 66 -24.52 -9.30 -37.47
N ILE A 67 -25.21 -8.16 -37.24
CA ILE A 67 -26.36 -7.77 -38.03
C ILE A 67 -25.96 -7.49 -39.50
N GLY A 68 -24.85 -6.75 -39.73
CA GLY A 68 -24.37 -6.49 -41.09
C GLY A 68 -24.03 -7.77 -41.86
N LEU A 69 -23.35 -8.70 -41.20
CA LEU A 69 -23.00 -10.00 -41.83
C LEU A 69 -24.21 -10.93 -42.00
N SER A 70 -25.32 -10.73 -41.28
CA SER A 70 -26.52 -11.52 -41.42
C SER A 70 -27.19 -11.35 -42.82
N LEU A 71 -26.86 -10.27 -43.53
CA LEU A 71 -27.24 -10.09 -44.94
C LEU A 71 -26.64 -11.16 -45.87
N PHE A 72 -25.48 -11.76 -45.50
CA PHE A 72 -24.85 -12.82 -46.24
C PHE A 72 -25.25 -14.22 -45.76
N SER A 73 -25.52 -14.36 -44.44
CA SER A 73 -25.98 -15.63 -43.87
C SER A 73 -26.66 -15.40 -42.53
N PRO A 74 -27.86 -15.98 -42.29
CA PRO A 74 -28.59 -15.80 -41.03
C PRO A 74 -27.86 -16.35 -39.77
N TRP A 75 -26.89 -17.24 -39.98
CA TRP A 75 -26.07 -17.77 -38.88
C TRP A 75 -25.29 -16.70 -38.11
N TRP A 76 -24.99 -15.53 -38.71
CA TRP A 76 -24.33 -14.41 -38.05
C TRP A 76 -25.18 -13.77 -36.95
N LEU A 77 -26.49 -14.01 -36.91
CA LEU A 77 -27.34 -13.57 -35.80
C LEU A 77 -26.96 -14.23 -34.44
N LEU A 78 -26.22 -15.35 -34.48
CA LEU A 78 -25.61 -15.95 -33.26
C LEU A 78 -24.60 -15.03 -32.57
N GLY A 79 -24.11 -13.98 -33.23
CA GLY A 79 -23.28 -12.95 -32.64
C GLY A 79 -24.02 -12.00 -31.67
N LEU A 80 -25.36 -11.94 -31.70
CA LEU A 80 -26.13 -11.12 -30.78
C LEU A 80 -26.01 -11.59 -29.31
N PRO A 81 -26.19 -12.89 -29.00
CA PRO A 81 -25.91 -13.39 -27.65
C PRO A 81 -24.43 -13.22 -27.28
N LEU A 82 -23.50 -13.30 -28.23
CA LEU A 82 -22.07 -13.00 -27.99
C LEU A 82 -21.89 -11.53 -27.58
N ALA A 83 -22.54 -10.56 -28.23
CA ALA A 83 -22.50 -9.15 -27.87
C ALA A 83 -22.99 -8.91 -26.44
N ALA A 84 -24.08 -9.58 -26.03
CA ALA A 84 -24.56 -9.54 -24.65
C ALA A 84 -23.55 -10.15 -23.68
N GLY A 85 -22.90 -11.25 -24.06
CA GLY A 85 -21.83 -11.89 -23.29
C GLY A 85 -20.63 -10.96 -23.08
N VAL A 86 -20.18 -10.26 -24.14
CA VAL A 86 -19.10 -9.28 -24.09
C VAL A 86 -19.46 -8.12 -23.13
N PHE A 87 -20.68 -7.58 -23.26
CA PHE A 87 -21.14 -6.54 -22.33
C PHE A 87 -21.07 -7.01 -20.89
N HIS A 88 -21.60 -8.20 -20.61
CA HIS A 88 -21.64 -8.74 -19.25
C HIS A 88 -20.23 -9.04 -18.72
N TRP A 89 -19.33 -9.54 -19.55
CA TRP A 89 -17.96 -9.84 -19.21
C TRP A 89 -17.17 -8.55 -18.83
N ILE A 90 -17.28 -7.49 -19.64
CA ILE A 90 -16.64 -6.20 -19.34
C ILE A 90 -17.22 -5.58 -18.05
N ARG A 91 -18.51 -5.72 -17.81
CA ARG A 91 -19.19 -5.16 -16.64
C ARG A 91 -18.98 -5.94 -15.34
N ARG A 92 -18.62 -7.22 -15.44
CA ARG A 92 -18.54 -8.15 -14.30
C ARG A 92 -17.68 -7.65 -13.14
N PRO A 93 -16.42 -7.17 -13.35
CA PRO A 93 -15.58 -6.69 -12.26
C PRO A 93 -16.18 -5.46 -11.56
N ALA A 94 -16.58 -4.45 -12.32
CA ALA A 94 -17.16 -3.24 -11.76
C ALA A 94 -18.47 -3.53 -10.99
N SER A 95 -19.32 -4.43 -11.51
CA SER A 95 -20.56 -4.82 -10.85
C SER A 95 -20.32 -5.59 -9.55
N ARG A 96 -19.32 -6.47 -9.50
CA ARG A 96 -18.91 -7.16 -8.27
C ARG A 96 -18.44 -6.16 -7.20
N ARG A 97 -17.57 -5.22 -7.55
CA ARG A 97 -17.06 -4.19 -6.64
C ARG A 97 -18.15 -3.28 -6.11
N LEU A 98 -19.08 -2.85 -6.98
CA LEU A 98 -20.24 -2.07 -6.55
C LEU A 98 -21.11 -2.87 -5.56
N LYS A 99 -21.34 -4.15 -5.82
CA LYS A 99 -22.08 -5.03 -4.91
C LYS A 99 -21.35 -5.20 -3.57
N ALA A 100 -20.04 -5.42 -3.59
CA ALA A 100 -19.23 -5.52 -2.38
C ALA A 100 -19.31 -4.24 -1.53
N THR A 101 -19.27 -3.06 -2.17
CA THR A 101 -19.30 -1.77 -1.47
C THR A 101 -20.71 -1.33 -1.06
N SER A 102 -21.79 -1.86 -1.65
CA SER A 102 -23.18 -1.50 -1.32
C SER A 102 -23.64 -2.02 0.05
N SER A 103 -23.05 -3.10 0.54
CA SER A 103 -23.35 -3.63 1.88
C SER A 103 -22.63 -2.79 2.97
N PRO A 104 -23.22 -2.67 4.18
CA PRO A 104 -22.50 -2.02 5.28
C PRO A 104 -21.21 -2.77 5.62
N PHE A 105 -20.23 -2.04 6.14
CA PHE A 105 -18.99 -2.67 6.61
C PHE A 105 -19.25 -3.45 7.90
N PRO A 106 -18.84 -4.73 8.02
CA PRO A 106 -19.13 -5.54 9.20
C PRO A 106 -18.49 -4.94 10.46
N ASP A 107 -19.28 -4.78 11.54
CA ASP A 107 -18.81 -4.16 12.78
C ASP A 107 -17.67 -4.95 13.44
N ARG A 108 -17.66 -6.28 13.33
CA ARG A 108 -16.57 -7.14 13.79
C ARG A 108 -15.25 -6.83 13.09
N TRP A 109 -15.28 -6.53 11.79
CA TRP A 109 -14.08 -6.14 11.03
C TRP A 109 -13.63 -4.73 11.40
N ARG A 110 -14.58 -3.82 11.61
CA ARG A 110 -14.29 -2.45 12.10
C ARG A 110 -13.62 -2.47 13.47
N THR A 111 -14.08 -3.34 14.36
CA THR A 111 -13.47 -3.53 15.68
C THR A 111 -12.03 -4.00 15.55
N ILE A 112 -11.73 -4.96 14.67
CA ILE A 112 -10.36 -5.43 14.39
C ILE A 112 -9.50 -4.29 13.85
N LEU A 113 -9.98 -3.54 12.85
CA LEU A 113 -9.23 -2.39 12.32
C LEU A 113 -8.96 -1.33 13.38
N GLN A 114 -9.91 -1.07 14.27
CA GLN A 114 -9.75 -0.12 15.37
C GLN A 114 -8.77 -0.60 16.45
N SER A 115 -8.75 -1.90 16.76
CA SER A 115 -7.86 -2.45 17.80
C SER A 115 -6.44 -2.63 17.29
N ASP A 116 -6.27 -3.18 16.09
CA ASP A 116 -4.99 -3.69 15.63
C ASP A 116 -4.28 -2.75 14.63
N VAL A 117 -5.02 -2.01 13.80
CA VAL A 117 -4.42 -1.24 12.70
C VAL A 117 -4.24 0.24 13.09
N ALA A 118 -3.01 0.62 13.45
CA ALA A 118 -2.67 1.99 13.82
C ALA A 118 -2.97 3.00 12.69
N PHE A 119 -2.67 2.62 11.45
CA PHE A 119 -2.95 3.41 10.26
C PHE A 119 -4.45 3.76 10.16
N TYR A 120 -5.33 2.77 10.28
CA TYR A 120 -6.78 2.99 10.23
C TYR A 120 -7.28 3.92 11.34
N ARG A 121 -6.74 3.77 12.58
CA ARG A 121 -7.11 4.67 13.70
C ARG A 121 -6.81 6.13 13.40
N ALA A 122 -5.73 6.37 12.68
CA ALA A 122 -5.25 7.71 12.36
C ALA A 122 -6.03 8.39 11.21
N LEU A 123 -6.80 7.64 10.43
CA LEU A 123 -7.57 8.16 9.31
C LEU A 123 -8.75 9.03 9.75
N LYS A 124 -9.07 10.05 8.96
CA LYS A 124 -10.29 10.83 9.09
C LYS A 124 -11.53 9.99 8.73
N PRO A 125 -12.76 10.37 9.16
CA PRO A 125 -13.97 9.60 8.89
C PRO A 125 -14.16 9.24 7.41
N GLU A 126 -13.97 10.20 6.50
CA GLU A 126 -14.12 9.98 5.05
C GLU A 126 -13.09 8.98 4.51
N GLN A 127 -11.85 9.09 5.01
CA GLN A 127 -10.76 8.17 4.67
C GLN A 127 -11.00 6.77 5.22
N ARG A 128 -11.60 6.64 6.43
CA ARG A 128 -11.99 5.33 6.99
C ARG A 128 -13.01 4.64 6.12
N SER A 129 -14.04 5.35 5.67
CA SER A 129 -15.05 4.78 4.75
C SER A 129 -14.41 4.29 3.46
N ARG A 130 -13.46 5.05 2.88
CA ARG A 130 -12.69 4.62 1.70
C ARG A 130 -11.87 3.37 2.02
N PHE A 131 -11.15 3.34 3.13
CA PHE A 131 -10.34 2.19 3.56
C PHE A 131 -11.19 0.94 3.76
N GLU A 132 -12.33 1.05 4.43
CA GLU A 132 -13.31 -0.03 4.64
C GLU A 132 -13.82 -0.61 3.31
N ASN A 133 -14.13 0.25 2.34
CA ASN A 133 -14.56 -0.20 1.02
C ASN A 133 -13.46 -0.93 0.25
N LEU A 134 -12.22 -0.45 0.31
CA LEU A 134 -11.07 -1.12 -0.30
C LEU A 134 -10.81 -2.50 0.35
N VAL A 135 -10.90 -2.59 1.68
CA VAL A 135 -10.81 -3.88 2.41
C VAL A 135 -11.90 -4.86 1.94
N LYS A 136 -13.15 -4.42 1.78
CA LYS A 136 -14.22 -5.29 1.26
C LYS A 136 -13.94 -5.80 -0.14
N ILE A 137 -13.50 -4.92 -1.03
CA ILE A 137 -13.16 -5.29 -2.41
C ILE A 137 -12.02 -6.31 -2.41
N PHE A 138 -10.95 -6.04 -1.68
CA PHE A 138 -9.81 -6.95 -1.59
C PHE A 138 -10.23 -8.35 -1.09
N LEU A 139 -11.03 -8.41 -0.03
CA LEU A 139 -11.52 -9.68 0.53
C LEU A 139 -12.53 -10.41 -0.35
N ASP A 140 -13.26 -9.69 -1.22
CA ASP A 140 -14.15 -10.30 -2.23
C ASP A 140 -13.38 -10.86 -3.44
N GLU A 141 -12.27 -10.22 -3.80
CA GLU A 141 -11.50 -10.56 -5.00
C GLU A 141 -10.33 -11.52 -4.75
N THR A 142 -9.75 -11.49 -3.55
CA THR A 142 -8.54 -12.27 -3.21
C THR A 142 -8.88 -13.36 -2.20
N PRO A 143 -8.86 -14.65 -2.61
CA PRO A 143 -8.96 -15.77 -1.70
C PRO A 143 -7.81 -15.76 -0.67
N ILE A 144 -8.15 -16.08 0.60
CA ILE A 144 -7.18 -16.23 1.67
C ILE A 144 -7.37 -17.61 2.27
N THR A 145 -6.42 -18.50 2.05
CA THR A 145 -6.50 -19.93 2.38
C THR A 145 -5.48 -20.31 3.46
N GLY A 146 -5.91 -21.02 4.47
CA GLY A 146 -5.02 -21.53 5.52
C GLY A 146 -4.40 -22.89 5.15
N ILE A 147 -3.11 -23.01 5.25
CA ILE A 147 -2.38 -24.27 5.11
C ILE A 147 -2.08 -24.82 6.49
N ARG A 148 -2.81 -25.84 6.91
CA ARG A 148 -2.75 -26.44 8.27
C ARG A 148 -2.99 -25.42 9.40
N THR A 149 -3.75 -24.37 9.13
CA THR A 149 -4.16 -23.36 10.11
C THR A 149 -5.51 -22.77 9.75
N ASP A 150 -6.26 -22.33 10.75
CA ASP A 150 -7.52 -21.63 10.52
C ASP A 150 -7.28 -20.16 10.14
N VAL A 151 -8.09 -19.66 9.23
CA VAL A 151 -8.11 -18.25 8.82
C VAL A 151 -9.37 -17.59 9.36
N ASP A 152 -9.22 -16.94 10.50
CA ASP A 152 -10.27 -16.16 11.17
C ASP A 152 -10.44 -14.76 10.56
N ASP A 153 -11.48 -14.05 10.97
CA ASP A 153 -11.74 -12.69 10.52
C ASP A 153 -10.57 -11.75 10.83
N ARG A 154 -9.87 -11.94 11.95
CA ARG A 154 -8.70 -11.13 12.30
C ARG A 154 -7.60 -11.29 11.27
N THR A 155 -7.25 -12.52 10.93
CA THR A 155 -6.24 -12.83 9.91
C THR A 155 -6.62 -12.23 8.55
N ARG A 156 -7.90 -12.43 8.11
CA ARG A 156 -8.38 -11.88 6.84
C ARG A 156 -8.28 -10.35 6.78
N VAL A 157 -8.73 -9.68 7.83
CA VAL A 157 -8.73 -8.21 7.91
C VAL A 157 -7.31 -7.65 7.96
N LEU A 158 -6.37 -8.33 8.65
CA LEU A 158 -4.96 -7.90 8.72
C LEU A 158 -4.25 -8.10 7.38
N VAL A 159 -4.51 -9.19 6.64
CA VAL A 159 -4.01 -9.36 5.26
C VAL A 159 -4.52 -8.22 4.38
N ALA A 160 -5.83 -7.95 4.41
CA ALA A 160 -6.40 -6.86 3.63
C ALA A 160 -5.83 -5.49 4.03
N ALA A 161 -5.64 -5.23 5.32
CA ALA A 161 -5.00 -4.00 5.79
C ALA A 161 -3.57 -3.86 5.27
N SER A 162 -2.78 -4.96 5.29
CA SER A 162 -1.43 -4.99 4.72
C SER A 162 -1.42 -4.64 3.23
N ALA A 163 -2.43 -5.13 2.49
CA ALA A 163 -2.58 -4.82 1.07
C ALA A 163 -2.97 -3.36 0.81
N ILE A 164 -3.87 -2.80 1.62
CA ILE A 164 -4.43 -1.48 1.35
C ILE A 164 -3.52 -0.34 1.84
N ILE A 165 -2.79 -0.51 2.92
CA ILE A 165 -1.92 0.52 3.50
C ILE A 165 -0.93 1.08 2.46
N PRO A 166 -0.13 0.27 1.74
CA PRO A 166 0.84 0.80 0.77
C PRO A 166 0.18 1.55 -0.38
N VAL A 167 -0.97 1.11 -0.84
CA VAL A 167 -1.63 1.67 -2.03
C VAL A 167 -2.72 2.68 -1.72
N PHE A 168 -2.93 3.02 -0.46
CA PHE A 168 -3.99 3.93 -0.04
C PHE A 168 -3.87 5.35 -0.62
N GLY A 169 -2.67 5.79 -0.97
CA GLY A 169 -2.42 7.07 -1.63
C GLY A 169 -2.76 7.11 -3.13
N PHE A 170 -3.01 5.96 -3.75
CA PHE A 170 -3.36 5.85 -5.17
C PHE A 170 -4.88 5.79 -5.35
N ASP A 171 -5.36 6.39 -6.43
CA ASP A 171 -6.80 6.38 -6.74
C ASP A 171 -7.21 5.13 -7.52
N ASP A 172 -6.29 4.52 -8.28
CA ASP A 172 -6.54 3.50 -9.29
C ASP A 172 -5.52 2.35 -9.22
N TRP A 173 -5.17 1.90 -8.02
CA TRP A 173 -4.23 0.79 -7.86
C TRP A 173 -4.93 -0.57 -7.87
N GLU A 174 -4.33 -1.55 -8.56
CA GLU A 174 -4.69 -2.97 -8.51
C GLU A 174 -3.43 -3.82 -8.36
N TYR A 175 -3.52 -4.88 -7.56
CA TYR A 175 -2.46 -5.88 -7.48
C TYR A 175 -2.56 -6.87 -8.65
N ALA A 176 -2.03 -6.48 -9.81
CA ALA A 176 -2.03 -7.32 -10.99
C ALA A 176 -1.29 -8.64 -10.70
N GLY A 177 -1.97 -9.76 -10.97
CA GLY A 177 -1.38 -11.09 -10.83
C GLY A 177 -1.38 -11.68 -9.41
N LEU A 178 -1.97 -11.03 -8.41
CA LEU A 178 -2.22 -11.66 -7.12
C LEU A 178 -3.51 -12.50 -7.20
N GLY A 179 -3.36 -13.82 -7.22
CA GLY A 179 -4.47 -14.77 -7.27
C GLY A 179 -4.94 -15.26 -5.91
N GLU A 180 -4.03 -15.48 -4.97
CA GLU A 180 -4.33 -16.06 -3.67
C GLU A 180 -3.28 -15.69 -2.61
N VAL A 181 -3.73 -15.60 -1.34
CA VAL A 181 -2.84 -15.48 -0.18
C VAL A 181 -2.94 -16.75 0.67
N LEU A 182 -1.83 -17.44 0.86
CA LEU A 182 -1.73 -18.62 1.71
C LEU A 182 -1.23 -18.24 3.11
N ILE A 183 -1.91 -18.73 4.13
CA ILE A 183 -1.55 -18.48 5.53
C ILE A 183 -0.97 -19.77 6.12
N TYR A 184 0.26 -19.69 6.60
CA TYR A 184 0.97 -20.77 7.25
C TYR A 184 0.93 -20.62 8.79
N PRO A 185 0.98 -21.73 9.54
CA PRO A 185 0.90 -21.71 11.01
C PRO A 185 2.14 -21.09 11.68
N ASN A 186 3.29 -21.08 10.99
CA ASN A 186 4.56 -20.56 11.46
C ASN A 186 5.41 -20.07 10.28
N ALA A 187 6.58 -19.49 10.56
CA ALA A 187 7.62 -19.28 9.56
C ALA A 187 7.98 -20.61 8.87
N PHE A 188 8.42 -20.55 7.64
CA PHE A 188 8.68 -21.72 6.78
C PHE A 188 10.08 -21.66 6.17
N GLY A 189 10.57 -22.81 5.68
CA GLY A 189 11.83 -22.90 4.93
C GLY A 189 11.61 -22.79 3.43
N ASP A 190 12.70 -22.81 2.67
CA ASP A 190 12.70 -22.71 1.20
C ASP A 190 11.95 -23.87 0.52
N ASP A 191 11.72 -24.97 1.24
CA ASP A 191 10.94 -26.13 0.81
C ASP A 191 9.44 -26.04 1.20
N TYR A 192 8.99 -24.90 1.70
CA TYR A 192 7.60 -24.64 2.16
C TYR A 192 7.15 -25.52 3.33
N ARG A 193 8.09 -26.12 4.08
CA ARG A 193 7.80 -26.98 5.22
C ARG A 193 7.87 -26.17 6.52
N THR A 194 6.97 -26.52 7.42
CA THR A 194 6.89 -25.95 8.77
C THR A 194 7.25 -26.96 9.87
N ASP A 195 7.87 -28.08 9.50
CA ASP A 195 8.21 -29.16 10.42
C ASP A 195 9.35 -28.74 11.38
N GLU A 196 9.38 -29.34 12.57
CA GLU A 196 10.43 -29.05 13.56
C GLU A 196 11.81 -29.50 13.05
N GLY A 197 12.85 -28.69 13.31
CA GLY A 197 14.22 -28.99 12.94
C GLY A 197 14.70 -28.45 11.60
N ILE A 198 13.83 -27.82 10.79
CA ILE A 198 14.21 -27.15 9.56
C ILE A 198 14.48 -25.68 9.85
N PRO A 199 15.55 -25.06 9.30
CA PRO A 199 15.77 -23.63 9.40
C PRO A 199 14.55 -22.87 8.81
N ARG A 200 13.90 -22.04 9.61
CA ARG A 200 12.68 -21.29 9.25
C ARG A 200 13.01 -19.81 9.24
N ASN A 201 13.50 -19.34 8.12
CA ASN A 201 13.93 -17.94 8.01
C ASN A 201 12.95 -17.08 7.22
N THR A 202 11.99 -17.72 6.51
CA THR A 202 11.04 -17.02 5.64
C THR A 202 9.73 -16.77 6.39
N LEU A 203 9.40 -15.50 6.60
CA LEU A 203 8.20 -15.03 7.30
C LEU A 203 7.05 -14.72 6.33
N GLY A 204 7.43 -14.39 5.08
CA GLY A 204 6.54 -14.13 3.96
C GLY A 204 7.26 -14.36 2.64
N MET A 205 6.53 -14.44 1.54
CA MET A 205 7.07 -14.57 0.20
C MET A 205 6.02 -14.29 -0.88
N VAL A 206 6.43 -13.57 -1.90
CA VAL A 206 5.70 -13.48 -3.18
C VAL A 206 6.25 -14.54 -4.12
N GLY A 207 5.39 -15.48 -4.54
CA GLY A 207 5.79 -16.60 -5.36
C GLY A 207 6.25 -16.19 -6.77
N ALA A 208 7.25 -16.92 -7.27
CA ALA A 208 7.74 -16.83 -8.64
C ALA A 208 7.59 -18.19 -9.35
N GLY A 209 7.67 -18.21 -10.68
CA GLY A 209 7.56 -19.45 -11.46
C GLY A 209 6.21 -20.13 -11.27
N HIS A 210 6.20 -21.36 -10.75
CA HIS A 210 4.99 -22.16 -10.54
C HIS A 210 4.04 -21.58 -9.47
N LEU A 211 4.53 -20.76 -8.56
CA LEU A 211 3.76 -20.03 -7.53
C LEU A 211 3.47 -18.59 -7.94
N SER A 212 3.63 -18.24 -9.21
CA SER A 212 3.29 -16.91 -9.70
C SER A 212 1.83 -16.58 -9.37
N GLY A 213 1.61 -15.45 -8.70
CA GLY A 213 0.27 -15.03 -8.24
C GLY A 213 -0.12 -15.55 -6.86
N VAL A 214 0.76 -16.26 -6.16
CA VAL A 214 0.54 -16.70 -4.79
C VAL A 214 1.44 -15.92 -3.85
N MET A 215 0.86 -15.38 -2.77
CA MET A 215 1.60 -14.85 -1.64
C MET A 215 1.47 -15.79 -0.45
N ILE A 216 2.56 -16.02 0.28
CA ILE A 216 2.57 -16.87 1.47
C ILE A 216 2.94 -15.99 2.67
N LEU A 217 2.19 -16.10 3.77
CA LEU A 217 2.41 -15.35 5.01
C LEU A 217 2.35 -16.28 6.22
N SER A 218 3.26 -16.08 7.15
CA SER A 218 3.18 -16.69 8.48
C SER A 218 2.13 -15.99 9.33
N LYS A 219 1.16 -16.72 9.88
CA LYS A 219 0.07 -16.15 10.70
C LYS A 219 0.58 -15.40 11.94
N PRO A 220 1.50 -15.97 12.77
CA PRO A 220 2.00 -15.26 13.93
C PRO A 220 2.79 -13.99 13.57
N ASP A 221 3.56 -14.01 12.46
CA ASP A 221 4.35 -12.85 12.04
C ASP A 221 3.48 -11.74 11.45
N LEU A 222 2.43 -12.10 10.70
CA LEU A 222 1.41 -11.15 10.25
C LEU A 222 0.74 -10.46 11.44
N ILE A 223 0.29 -11.21 12.45
CA ILE A 223 -0.33 -10.66 13.66
C ILE A 223 0.70 -9.83 14.46
N GLY A 224 1.94 -10.32 14.56
CA GLY A 224 3.05 -9.66 15.23
C GLY A 224 3.31 -8.26 14.70
N GLY A 225 3.35 -8.09 13.38
CA GLY A 225 3.59 -6.81 12.72
C GLY A 225 2.54 -5.74 13.06
N PHE A 226 1.30 -6.11 13.32
CA PHE A 226 0.28 -5.16 13.77
C PHE A 226 0.23 -4.96 15.28
N THR A 227 0.77 -5.89 16.06
CA THR A 227 0.77 -5.81 17.53
C THR A 227 1.81 -4.82 18.03
N ASN A 228 2.91 -4.64 17.30
CA ASN A 228 4.05 -3.82 17.69
C ASN A 228 4.39 -2.76 16.64
N PRO A 229 3.56 -1.72 16.48
CA PRO A 229 3.62 -0.79 15.34
C PRO A 229 4.86 0.13 15.33
N GLU A 230 5.78 0.00 16.29
CA GLU A 230 6.98 0.84 16.40
C GLU A 230 8.28 0.04 16.16
N ASP A 231 8.21 -1.28 15.93
CA ASP A 231 9.40 -2.13 15.79
C ASP A 231 9.97 -2.15 14.35
N LYS A 232 9.28 -1.54 13.40
CA LYS A 232 9.66 -1.43 11.99
C LYS A 232 9.67 -2.80 11.27
N ARG A 233 8.79 -3.70 11.68
CA ARG A 233 8.65 -5.03 11.13
C ARG A 233 7.19 -5.36 10.91
N ASN A 234 6.79 -5.44 9.66
CA ASN A 234 5.46 -5.85 9.27
C ASN A 234 5.54 -6.70 8.00
N VAL A 235 5.57 -8.00 8.19
CA VAL A 235 5.70 -8.95 7.08
C VAL A 235 4.62 -8.74 6.03
N GLY A 236 3.38 -8.41 6.44
CA GLY A 236 2.32 -8.13 5.49
C GLY A 236 2.64 -6.92 4.60
N ILE A 237 3.04 -5.79 5.18
CA ILE A 237 3.45 -4.59 4.42
C ILE A 237 4.68 -4.90 3.56
N HIS A 238 5.63 -5.68 4.05
CA HIS A 238 6.83 -6.11 3.32
C HIS A 238 6.47 -6.83 2.02
N GLU A 239 5.67 -7.88 2.11
CA GLU A 239 5.30 -8.68 0.93
C GLU A 239 4.42 -7.90 -0.06
N PHE A 240 3.52 -7.06 0.44
CA PHE A 240 2.75 -6.19 -0.44
C PHE A 240 3.59 -5.07 -1.07
N ALA A 241 4.70 -4.65 -0.44
CA ALA A 241 5.65 -3.74 -1.08
C ALA A 241 6.35 -4.40 -2.28
N HIS A 242 6.71 -5.69 -2.20
CA HIS A 242 7.19 -6.43 -3.37
C HIS A 242 6.18 -6.50 -4.52
N LEU A 243 4.87 -6.59 -4.20
CA LEU A 243 3.84 -6.52 -5.24
C LEU A 243 3.67 -5.10 -5.82
N VAL A 244 3.93 -4.06 -5.03
CA VAL A 244 3.99 -2.68 -5.54
C VAL A 244 5.18 -2.50 -6.48
N ASP A 245 6.33 -3.09 -6.14
CA ASP A 245 7.52 -3.12 -6.99
C ASP A 245 7.23 -3.87 -8.30
N LYS A 246 6.65 -5.07 -8.20
CA LYS A 246 6.35 -5.97 -9.33
C LYS A 246 5.29 -5.44 -10.31
N ALA A 247 4.61 -4.35 -10.04
CA ALA A 247 3.45 -3.93 -10.83
C ALA A 247 3.79 -3.53 -12.29
N ASP A 248 5.06 -3.27 -12.61
CA ASP A 248 5.56 -3.10 -13.98
C ASP A 248 6.11 -4.39 -14.61
N GLY A 249 6.12 -5.51 -13.86
CA GLY A 249 6.58 -6.83 -14.29
C GLY A 249 7.98 -7.22 -13.78
N SER A 250 8.71 -6.31 -13.15
CA SER A 250 10.01 -6.57 -12.50
C SER A 250 9.93 -6.47 -10.98
N ILE A 251 10.88 -7.09 -10.28
CA ILE A 251 11.10 -6.90 -8.84
C ILE A 251 12.55 -6.44 -8.74
N ASP A 252 12.77 -5.14 -8.90
CA ASP A 252 14.10 -4.53 -8.98
C ASP A 252 14.31 -3.40 -7.96
N GLY A 253 13.34 -3.22 -7.05
CA GLY A 253 13.35 -2.18 -6.05
C GLY A 253 12.99 -0.79 -6.58
N ILE A 254 12.43 -0.71 -7.79
CA ILE A 254 11.94 0.54 -8.40
C ILE A 254 10.41 0.40 -8.59
N PRO A 255 9.60 0.81 -7.62
CA PRO A 255 8.17 0.54 -7.65
C PRO A 255 7.47 1.20 -8.84
N ALA A 256 6.53 0.48 -9.43
CA ALA A 256 5.69 0.99 -10.49
C ALA A 256 4.91 2.24 -10.04
N GLY A 257 4.77 3.21 -10.95
CA GLY A 257 4.04 4.44 -10.67
C GLY A 257 4.80 5.48 -9.82
N ILE A 258 6.09 5.25 -9.56
CA ILE A 258 6.97 6.27 -8.99
C ILE A 258 6.96 7.52 -9.88
N PRO A 259 6.82 8.73 -9.35
CA PRO A 259 6.95 9.94 -10.14
C PRO A 259 8.31 10.00 -10.82
N VAL A 260 8.35 10.32 -12.12
CA VAL A 260 9.59 10.36 -12.92
C VAL A 260 10.69 11.18 -12.25
N ALA A 261 10.32 12.28 -11.58
CA ALA A 261 11.25 13.12 -10.83
C ALA A 261 11.89 12.41 -9.62
N SER A 262 11.28 11.33 -9.11
CA SER A 262 11.77 10.56 -7.96
C SER A 262 12.62 9.35 -8.35
N VAL A 263 12.57 8.90 -9.61
CA VAL A 263 13.30 7.71 -10.09
C VAL A 263 14.82 7.87 -9.91
N GLN A 264 15.39 8.91 -10.47
CA GLN A 264 16.85 9.14 -10.38
C GLN A 264 17.34 9.36 -8.94
N PRO A 265 16.70 10.20 -8.11
CA PRO A 265 17.04 10.31 -6.70
C PRO A 265 16.98 8.98 -5.95
N TRP A 266 16.00 8.12 -6.26
CA TRP A 266 15.84 6.81 -5.67
C TRP A 266 16.99 5.87 -6.06
N ILE A 267 17.28 5.71 -7.35
CA ILE A 267 18.35 4.84 -7.85
C ILE A 267 19.71 5.28 -7.26
N GLN A 268 19.97 6.58 -7.23
CA GLN A 268 21.19 7.11 -6.64
C GLN A 268 21.29 6.83 -5.14
N TRP A 269 20.18 6.98 -4.43
CA TRP A 269 20.11 6.69 -3.00
C TRP A 269 20.42 5.20 -2.74
N VAL A 270 19.65 4.28 -3.36
CA VAL A 270 19.83 2.83 -3.20
C VAL A 270 21.26 2.40 -3.57
N GLY A 271 21.76 2.85 -4.71
CA GLY A 271 23.10 2.52 -5.17
C GLY A 271 24.22 3.02 -4.23
N ASN A 272 24.03 4.14 -3.55
CA ASN A 272 24.98 4.66 -2.55
C ASN A 272 24.88 3.87 -1.23
N GLU A 273 23.67 3.58 -0.75
CA GLU A 273 23.45 2.84 0.48
C GLU A 273 23.97 1.39 0.38
N LEU A 274 23.66 0.66 -0.69
CA LEU A 274 24.13 -0.71 -0.90
C LEU A 274 25.65 -0.80 -1.03
N LYS A 275 26.31 0.23 -1.59
CA LYS A 275 27.77 0.31 -1.66
C LYS A 275 28.42 0.70 -0.33
N SER A 276 27.73 1.48 0.49
CA SER A 276 28.27 2.05 1.73
C SER A 276 28.12 1.15 2.94
N VAL A 277 27.78 -0.14 2.79
CA VAL A 277 27.52 -1.08 3.90
C VAL A 277 28.68 -1.09 4.90
N SER A 278 28.71 -0.08 5.75
CA SER A 278 29.53 -0.06 6.95
C SER A 278 28.75 -0.84 8.02
N LYS A 279 29.15 -2.08 8.19
CA LYS A 279 28.56 -3.02 9.16
C LYS A 279 28.36 -2.34 10.52
N GLY A 280 27.11 -2.32 10.98
CA GLY A 280 26.79 -2.22 12.39
C GLY A 280 26.41 -0.83 12.95
N ARG A 281 26.07 0.19 12.14
CA ARG A 281 25.62 1.51 12.65
C ARG A 281 24.34 2.05 12.03
N ASN A 282 23.68 1.31 11.14
CA ASN A 282 22.48 1.78 10.49
C ASN A 282 21.23 1.47 11.33
N HIS A 283 20.28 2.42 11.36
CA HIS A 283 18.97 2.27 11.99
C HIS A 283 18.00 1.48 11.12
N ILE A 284 18.41 1.08 9.91
CA ILE A 284 17.71 0.21 8.96
C ILE A 284 18.14 -1.23 9.26
N ASN A 285 17.22 -2.17 9.14
CA ASN A 285 17.49 -3.59 9.33
C ASN A 285 18.54 -4.08 8.32
N ASP A 286 19.51 -4.87 8.76
CA ASP A 286 20.59 -5.40 7.92
C ASP A 286 20.07 -6.25 6.74
N TYR A 287 18.91 -6.85 6.87
CA TYR A 287 18.23 -7.60 5.80
C TYR A 287 17.93 -6.73 4.57
N ALA A 288 17.68 -5.44 4.75
CA ALA A 288 17.51 -4.47 3.66
C ALA A 288 18.67 -4.45 2.66
N TYR A 289 19.88 -4.81 3.09
CA TYR A 289 21.08 -4.75 2.27
C TYR A 289 21.34 -6.05 1.48
N THR A 290 20.37 -6.95 1.42
CA THR A 290 20.46 -8.19 0.62
C THR A 290 20.42 -7.89 -0.87
N ASN A 291 19.50 -7.06 -1.31
CA ASN A 291 19.34 -6.55 -2.68
C ASN A 291 18.43 -5.32 -2.69
N GLU A 292 18.23 -4.71 -3.88
CA GLU A 292 17.44 -3.50 -4.07
C GLU A 292 15.97 -3.69 -3.71
N ALA A 293 15.39 -4.83 -4.03
CA ALA A 293 13.99 -5.13 -3.75
C ALA A 293 13.73 -5.29 -2.24
N GLU A 294 14.62 -5.98 -1.51
CA GLU A 294 14.56 -6.08 -0.06
C GLU A 294 14.78 -4.73 0.62
N TYR A 295 15.67 -3.92 0.05
CA TYR A 295 15.89 -2.56 0.53
C TYR A 295 14.60 -1.75 0.45
N PHE A 296 13.90 -1.80 -0.69
CA PHE A 296 12.63 -1.13 -0.87
C PHE A 296 11.56 -1.65 0.10
N ALA A 297 11.42 -2.98 0.25
CA ALA A 297 10.42 -3.60 1.11
C ALA A 297 10.63 -3.22 2.60
N VAL A 298 11.86 -3.32 3.11
CA VAL A 298 12.20 -2.91 4.49
C VAL A 298 11.99 -1.42 4.73
N LEU A 299 12.32 -0.58 3.75
CA LEU A 299 12.05 0.85 3.87
C LEU A 299 10.55 1.16 3.87
N SER A 300 9.76 0.36 3.15
CA SER A 300 8.30 0.48 3.17
C SER A 300 7.72 0.16 4.55
N GLU A 301 8.19 -0.92 5.18
CA GLU A 301 7.84 -1.20 6.58
C GLU A 301 8.16 0.01 7.47
N TYR A 302 9.40 0.53 7.36
CA TYR A 302 9.85 1.65 8.17
C TYR A 302 9.03 2.93 7.93
N PHE A 303 8.67 3.20 6.68
CA PHE A 303 7.87 4.37 6.29
C PHE A 303 6.43 4.32 6.86
N PHE A 304 5.84 3.12 6.93
CA PHE A 304 4.47 2.96 7.45
C PHE A 304 4.40 2.71 8.95
N GLU A 305 5.48 2.30 9.62
CA GLU A 305 5.47 2.02 11.05
C GLU A 305 6.15 3.09 11.90
N ALA A 306 7.27 3.64 11.44
CA ALA A 306 8.03 4.60 12.22
C ALA A 306 8.43 5.86 11.40
N PRO A 307 7.46 6.55 10.77
CA PRO A 307 7.71 7.67 9.87
C PRO A 307 8.46 8.84 10.54
N ASP A 308 8.18 9.14 11.81
CA ASP A 308 8.86 10.20 12.55
C ASP A 308 10.36 9.90 12.74
N VAL A 309 10.69 8.63 12.95
CA VAL A 309 12.09 8.20 13.11
C VAL A 309 12.80 8.25 11.78
N LEU A 310 12.15 7.74 10.72
CA LEU A 310 12.69 7.78 9.35
C LEU A 310 12.97 9.22 8.91
N GLN A 311 11.99 10.11 9.04
CA GLN A 311 12.17 11.51 8.65
C GLN A 311 13.25 12.21 9.46
N LYS A 312 13.35 11.92 10.78
CA LYS A 312 14.39 12.51 11.62
C LYS A 312 15.79 12.03 11.23
N LYS A 313 15.92 10.77 10.83
CA LYS A 313 17.20 10.15 10.47
C LYS A 313 17.60 10.46 9.02
N ASN A 314 16.66 10.31 8.10
CA ASN A 314 16.85 10.46 6.66
C ASN A 314 15.70 11.25 6.04
N PRO A 315 15.69 12.60 6.17
CA PRO A 315 14.57 13.41 5.66
C PRO A 315 14.42 13.34 4.15
N GLN A 316 15.53 13.20 3.41
CA GLN A 316 15.52 13.05 1.95
C GLN A 316 14.87 11.72 1.54
N LEU A 317 15.24 10.62 2.18
CA LEU A 317 14.65 9.30 1.94
C LEU A 317 13.16 9.30 2.26
N TYR A 318 12.77 9.91 3.38
CA TYR A 318 11.36 10.07 3.73
C TYR A 318 10.58 10.79 2.62
N SER A 319 11.12 11.90 2.09
CA SER A 319 10.46 12.68 1.03
C SER A 319 10.32 11.89 -0.27
N ILE A 320 11.31 11.05 -0.61
CA ILE A 320 11.22 10.16 -1.78
C ILE A 320 10.08 9.16 -1.59
N LEU A 321 10.02 8.46 -0.44
CA LEU A 321 8.96 7.49 -0.15
C LEU A 321 7.58 8.14 -0.06
N GLU A 322 7.46 9.34 0.53
CA GLU A 322 6.22 10.13 0.56
C GLU A 322 5.70 10.41 -0.86
N SER A 323 6.60 10.77 -1.77
CA SER A 323 6.28 11.00 -3.18
C SER A 323 5.89 9.69 -3.89
N MET A 324 6.61 8.59 -3.63
CA MET A 324 6.35 7.27 -4.22
C MET A 324 4.99 6.72 -3.81
N TYR A 325 4.70 6.73 -2.52
CA TYR A 325 3.44 6.22 -1.96
C TYR A 325 2.29 7.22 -2.01
N ARG A 326 2.55 8.47 -2.40
CA ARG A 326 1.55 9.58 -2.40
C ARG A 326 0.88 9.74 -1.03
N GLN A 327 1.62 9.49 0.05
CA GLN A 327 1.13 9.47 1.42
C GLN A 327 2.10 10.16 2.38
N ASP A 328 1.63 11.16 3.13
CA ASP A 328 2.35 11.72 4.28
C ASP A 328 2.01 10.88 5.52
N THR A 329 2.73 9.77 5.72
CA THR A 329 2.51 8.84 6.83
C THR A 329 2.76 9.49 8.19
N ARG A 330 3.64 10.47 8.28
CA ARG A 330 3.92 11.23 9.50
C ARG A 330 2.72 12.01 9.98
N ARG A 331 1.94 12.57 9.06
CA ARG A 331 0.72 13.30 9.39
C ARG A 331 -0.33 12.42 10.05
N PHE A 332 -0.31 11.13 9.73
CA PHE A 332 -1.27 10.14 10.25
C PHE A 332 -0.72 9.39 11.45
N LEU A 333 0.55 8.98 11.42
CA LEU A 333 1.14 8.02 12.36
C LEU A 333 2.14 8.66 13.33
N SER A 334 2.31 10.01 13.32
CA SER A 334 3.18 10.62 14.31
C SER A 334 2.69 10.27 15.72
N THR A 335 3.51 9.53 16.40
CA THR A 335 3.30 9.22 17.81
C THR A 335 3.17 10.54 18.57
N PRO A 336 2.10 10.77 19.35
CA PRO A 336 2.01 11.96 20.21
C PRO A 336 3.30 11.97 21.03
N LYS A 337 4.09 13.04 20.89
CA LYS A 337 5.39 13.16 21.57
C LYS A 337 5.20 12.67 23.01
N ARG A 338 5.75 11.49 23.31
CA ARG A 338 5.68 10.88 24.64
C ARG A 338 5.97 11.99 25.63
N ARG A 339 4.97 12.40 26.43
CA ARG A 339 5.08 13.52 27.37
C ARG A 339 6.41 13.36 28.07
N ARG A 340 7.32 14.34 27.87
CA ARG A 340 8.69 14.30 28.42
C ARG A 340 8.58 13.80 29.86
N ARG A 341 9.13 12.62 30.14
CA ARG A 341 9.13 12.10 31.52
C ARG A 341 9.73 13.19 32.39
N VAL A 342 8.90 13.75 33.26
CA VAL A 342 9.34 14.78 34.17
C VAL A 342 10.47 14.20 35.02
N GLY A 343 11.65 14.77 34.88
CA GLY A 343 12.83 14.30 35.62
C GLY A 343 12.57 14.37 37.14
N ARG A 344 13.13 13.46 37.90
CA ARG A 344 12.96 13.44 39.37
C ARG A 344 13.20 14.82 40.06
N ASN A 345 14.14 15.58 39.52
CA ASN A 345 14.57 16.87 40.05
C ASN A 345 13.92 18.07 39.34
N SER A 346 13.16 17.88 38.28
CA SER A 346 12.45 18.95 37.57
C SER A 346 11.34 19.56 38.45
N PRO A 347 10.95 20.82 38.21
CA PRO A 347 9.77 21.41 38.83
C PRO A 347 8.53 20.53 38.62
N CYS A 348 7.69 20.40 39.61
CA CYS A 348 6.51 19.57 39.51
C CYS A 348 5.49 20.21 38.58
N PRO A 349 4.91 19.45 37.58
CA PRO A 349 3.92 19.98 36.65
C PRO A 349 2.62 20.48 37.27
N CYS A 350 2.37 20.14 38.56
CA CYS A 350 1.20 20.63 39.28
C CYS A 350 1.32 22.08 39.73
N GLY A 351 2.43 22.78 39.45
CA GLY A 351 2.63 24.19 39.81
C GLY A 351 3.00 24.42 41.28
N SER A 352 3.26 23.36 42.09
CA SER A 352 3.55 23.48 43.53
C SER A 352 4.92 24.09 43.90
N GLY A 353 5.77 24.40 42.88
CA GLY A 353 7.15 24.87 43.10
C GLY A 353 8.11 23.79 43.64
N LYS A 354 7.61 22.60 44.02
CA LYS A 354 8.43 21.51 44.57
C LYS A 354 9.00 20.65 43.45
N LYS A 355 10.16 19.99 43.69
CA LYS A 355 10.70 18.99 42.77
C LYS A 355 9.74 17.81 42.59
N PHE A 356 9.59 17.29 41.38
CA PHE A 356 8.64 16.19 41.03
C PHE A 356 8.75 14.99 41.98
N LYS A 357 9.98 14.59 42.37
CA LYS A 357 10.21 13.50 43.36
C LYS A 357 9.63 13.76 44.74
N ARG A 358 9.46 15.03 45.12
CA ARG A 358 8.94 15.44 46.43
C ARG A 358 7.46 15.86 46.39
N CYS A 359 6.80 15.73 45.25
CA CYS A 359 5.40 16.09 45.02
C CYS A 359 4.62 14.95 44.34
N CYS A 360 4.18 15.09 43.15
CA CYS A 360 3.27 14.15 42.46
C CYS A 360 3.85 12.75 42.26
N ARG A 361 5.17 12.58 42.18
CA ARG A 361 5.78 11.24 42.09
C ARG A 361 5.51 10.37 43.33
N ARG A 362 5.38 10.94 44.52
CA ARG A 362 5.06 10.16 45.72
C ARG A 362 3.62 9.64 45.72
N ARG A 363 2.69 10.33 45.00
CA ARG A 363 1.28 9.93 44.92
C ARG A 363 1.03 8.80 43.91
N THR A 364 1.96 8.55 42.97
CA THR A 364 1.86 7.48 41.97
C THR A 364 2.44 6.13 42.41
N VAL A 365 3.08 6.07 43.58
CA VAL A 365 3.70 4.83 44.11
C VAL A 365 2.80 4.14 45.15
N THR A 366 1.69 4.74 45.51
CA THR A 366 0.74 4.21 46.49
C THR A 366 -0.61 3.83 45.87
N LYS A 367 -0.57 3.00 44.78
CA LYS A 367 -1.73 2.23 44.31
C LYS A 367 -1.26 0.87 43.86
#